data_6b536a10acf694e3b47e01a031bde3e0
#
_entry.id   6b536a10acf694e3b47e01a031bde3e0
#
_cell.length_a   1.000
_cell.length_b   1.000
_cell.length_c   1.000
_cell.angle_alpha   90.00
_cell.angle_beta   90.00
_cell.angle_gamma   90.00
#
_symmetry.space_group_name_H-M   'P 1'
#
loop_
_entity.id
_entity.type
_entity.pdbx_description
1 polymer ?
#
loop_
_entity_poly.entity_id
_entity_poly.type
_entity_poly.pdbx_seq_one_letter_code
_entity_poly.pdbx_strand_id
1 'polypeptide(L)'
;MRYNTATLSNGLRIIHQPSSSPVVYCGYQINAGTADEPEGYEGIAHFCEHTTFKGTSRRSSLDVINWLESVGGDLNAYTTKTDTVYYAAILKDYLPKAVDLLTDIVFHSTYPQSEIDKEVEVICDEIES
;
A
#
# COMPACT_ATOMS: atom_id res chain seq x y z
N MET A 1 -0.78 12.58 23.54
CA MET A 1 -0.49 11.46 22.64
C MET A 1 1.00 11.21 22.59
N ARG A 2 1.42 9.98 22.82
CA ARG A 2 2.83 9.63 22.78
C ARG A 2 3.16 8.89 21.49
N TYR A 3 4.26 9.29 20.86
CA TYR A 3 4.80 8.60 19.71
C TYR A 3 6.22 8.16 20.01
N ASN A 4 6.56 6.94 19.60
CA ASN A 4 7.93 6.47 19.55
C ASN A 4 8.42 6.62 18.12
N THR A 5 9.66 7.09 17.96
CA THR A 5 10.23 7.26 16.63
C THR A 5 11.56 6.55 16.54
N ALA A 6 11.86 6.03 15.36
CA ALA A 6 13.16 5.40 15.08
C ALA A 6 13.52 5.64 13.61
N THR A 7 14.80 5.63 13.32
CA THR A 7 15.30 5.70 11.95
C THR A 7 16.24 4.52 11.73
N LEU A 8 15.95 3.70 10.72
CA LEU A 8 16.80 2.56 10.38
C LEU A 8 18.04 3.04 9.62
N SER A 9 19.06 2.17 9.54
CA SER A 9 20.31 2.48 8.86
C SER A 9 20.15 2.84 7.38
N ASN A 10 19.07 2.33 6.75
CA ASN A 10 18.74 2.63 5.34
C ASN A 10 17.96 3.94 5.15
N GLY A 11 17.71 4.68 6.24
CA GLY A 11 16.95 5.94 6.19
C GLY A 11 15.45 5.81 6.41
N LEU A 12 14.91 4.59 6.50
CA LEU A 12 13.48 4.39 6.75
C LEU A 12 13.13 4.90 8.15
N ARG A 13 12.13 5.76 8.24
CA ARG A 13 11.65 6.30 9.52
C ARG A 13 10.43 5.52 9.99
N ILE A 14 10.41 5.21 11.26
CA ILE A 14 9.31 4.49 11.91
C ILE A 14 8.67 5.41 12.94
N ILE A 15 7.35 5.53 12.88
CA ILE A 15 6.56 6.24 13.88
C ILE A 15 5.59 5.22 14.48
N HIS A 16 5.64 5.10 15.80
CA HIS A 16 4.82 4.12 16.52
C HIS A 16 4.02 4.82 17.61
N GLN A 17 2.70 4.61 17.60
CA GLN A 17 1.82 5.05 18.67
C GLN A 17 1.29 3.82 19.41
N PRO A 18 1.68 3.63 20.69
CA PRO A 18 1.15 2.54 21.50
C PRO A 18 -0.36 2.68 21.70
N SER A 19 -1.07 1.55 21.72
CA SER A 19 -2.50 1.50 21.95
C SER A 19 -2.86 0.22 22.68
N SER A 20 -3.89 0.27 23.51
CA SER A 20 -4.45 -0.91 24.16
C SER A 20 -5.52 -1.61 23.32
N SER A 21 -5.84 -1.06 22.14
CA SER A 21 -6.82 -1.64 21.24
C SER A 21 -6.38 -3.02 20.75
N PRO A 22 -7.30 -4.00 20.61
CA PRO A 22 -6.97 -5.28 19.99
C PRO A 22 -6.74 -5.17 18.48
N VAL A 23 -7.19 -4.07 17.84
CA VAL A 23 -6.97 -3.82 16.42
C VAL A 23 -5.83 -2.84 16.25
N VAL A 24 -4.91 -3.14 15.35
CA VAL A 24 -3.78 -2.27 15.02
C VAL A 24 -3.87 -1.80 13.58
N TYR A 25 -3.33 -0.62 13.34
CA TYR A 25 -3.18 -0.05 12.00
C TYR A 25 -1.70 0.07 11.72
N CYS A 26 -1.27 -0.39 10.55
CA CYS A 26 0.12 -0.24 10.14
C CYS A 26 0.16 0.11 8.65
N GLY A 27 1.19 0.80 8.22
CA GLY A 27 1.28 1.19 6.83
C GLY A 27 2.60 1.84 6.47
N TYR A 28 2.77 2.04 5.17
CA TYR A 28 3.87 2.81 4.60
C TYR A 28 3.32 4.09 4.00
N GLN A 29 3.93 5.20 4.35
CA GLN A 29 3.66 6.49 3.73
C GLN A 29 4.83 6.85 2.83
N ILE A 30 4.52 7.07 1.55
CA ILE A 30 5.51 7.43 0.53
C ILE A 30 5.30 8.90 0.20
N ASN A 31 6.37 9.68 0.26
CA ASN A 31 6.33 11.11 0.00
C ASN A 31 6.30 11.38 -1.51
N ALA A 32 5.26 10.89 -2.18
CA ALA A 32 4.98 11.10 -3.60
C ALA A 32 3.48 11.01 -3.82
N GLY A 33 2.92 11.94 -4.54
CA GLY A 33 1.49 11.99 -4.81
C GLY A 33 1.19 12.64 -6.16
N THR A 34 -0.06 13.05 -6.37
CA THR A 34 -0.48 13.58 -7.67
C THR A 34 0.24 14.87 -8.06
N ALA A 35 0.70 15.67 -7.09
CA ALA A 35 1.46 16.89 -7.38
C ALA A 35 2.84 16.61 -7.97
N ASP A 36 3.35 15.39 -7.84
CA ASP A 36 4.65 14.99 -8.38
C ASP A 36 4.55 14.42 -9.79
N GLU A 37 3.36 14.34 -10.36
CA GLU A 37 3.15 13.78 -11.70
C GLU A 37 3.74 14.71 -12.75
N PRO A 38 4.58 14.20 -13.69
CA PRO A 38 5.06 15.01 -14.80
C PRO A 38 3.90 15.45 -15.71
N GLU A 39 4.07 16.59 -16.37
CA GLU A 39 3.11 17.04 -17.37
C GLU A 39 2.89 15.97 -18.45
N GLY A 40 1.64 15.68 -18.77
CA GLY A 40 1.26 14.64 -19.71
C GLY A 40 1.09 13.25 -19.10
N TYR A 41 1.35 13.11 -17.80
CA TYR A 41 1.24 11.82 -17.08
C TYR A 41 0.21 11.88 -15.96
N GLU A 42 -0.83 12.69 -16.12
CA GLU A 42 -1.91 12.82 -15.15
C GLU A 42 -2.58 11.47 -14.91
N GLY A 43 -2.76 11.11 -13.64
CA GLY A 43 -3.34 9.84 -13.23
C GLY A 43 -2.34 8.73 -12.96
N ILE A 44 -1.04 8.95 -13.21
CA ILE A 44 -0.03 7.90 -13.00
C ILE A 44 0.13 7.51 -11.54
N ALA A 45 -0.03 8.45 -10.61
CA ALA A 45 0.06 8.14 -9.17
C ALA A 45 -1.07 7.18 -8.76
N HIS A 46 -2.28 7.43 -9.19
CA HIS A 46 -3.43 6.56 -8.94
C HIS A 46 -3.26 5.20 -9.61
N PHE A 47 -2.73 5.20 -10.83
CA PHE A 47 -2.43 3.97 -11.57
C PHE A 47 -1.40 3.12 -10.83
N CYS A 48 -0.32 3.72 -10.34
CA CYS A 48 0.69 3.02 -9.55
C CYS A 48 0.11 2.45 -8.26
N GLU A 49 -0.77 3.20 -7.58
CA GLU A 49 -1.46 2.72 -6.40
C GLU A 49 -2.22 1.43 -6.70
N HIS A 50 -3.03 1.41 -7.75
CA HIS A 50 -3.79 0.23 -8.15
C HIS A 50 -2.89 -0.95 -8.50
N THR A 51 -1.86 -0.73 -9.29
CA THR A 51 -1.01 -1.81 -9.79
C THR A 51 -0.06 -2.37 -8.74
N THR A 52 0.21 -1.62 -7.67
CA THR A 52 1.05 -2.09 -6.57
C THR A 52 0.47 -3.35 -5.89
N PHE A 53 -0.86 -3.52 -5.93
CA PHE A 53 -1.55 -4.67 -5.34
C PHE A 53 -1.61 -5.89 -6.27
N LYS A 54 -1.06 -5.83 -7.47
CA LYS A 54 -1.30 -6.82 -8.52
C LYS A 54 -0.25 -7.92 -8.61
N GLY A 55 0.62 -7.99 -7.64
CA GLY A 55 1.57 -9.09 -7.52
C GLY A 55 2.99 -8.64 -7.24
N THR A 56 3.72 -9.52 -6.58
CA THR A 56 5.13 -9.34 -6.24
C THR A 56 5.91 -10.53 -6.79
N SER A 57 7.22 -10.53 -6.59
CA SER A 57 8.03 -11.68 -6.94
C SER A 57 7.68 -12.95 -6.14
N ARG A 58 6.98 -12.79 -4.99
CA ARG A 58 6.63 -13.90 -4.09
C ARG A 58 5.14 -14.22 -4.05
N ARG A 59 4.27 -13.29 -4.47
CA ARG A 59 2.82 -13.42 -4.35
C ARG A 59 2.14 -13.03 -5.64
N SER A 60 1.15 -13.82 -6.06
CA SER A 60 0.26 -13.43 -7.15
C SER A 60 -0.72 -12.34 -6.68
N SER A 61 -1.48 -11.72 -7.60
CA SER A 61 -2.49 -10.74 -7.21
C SER A 61 -3.54 -11.35 -6.28
N LEU A 62 -3.92 -12.59 -6.52
CA LEU A 62 -4.87 -13.29 -5.65
C LEU A 62 -4.29 -13.53 -4.26
N ASP A 63 -3.01 -13.90 -4.17
CA ASP A 63 -2.31 -14.09 -2.91
C ASP A 63 -2.27 -12.80 -2.11
N VAL A 64 -2.03 -11.66 -2.76
CA VAL A 64 -2.03 -10.36 -2.11
C VAL A 64 -3.40 -10.06 -1.49
N ILE A 65 -4.48 -10.26 -2.26
CA ILE A 65 -5.83 -10.03 -1.78
C ILE A 65 -6.16 -10.93 -0.58
N ASN A 66 -5.82 -12.21 -0.69
CA ASN A 66 -6.23 -13.20 0.32
C ASN A 66 -5.36 -13.21 1.57
N TRP A 67 -4.17 -12.61 1.52
CA TRP A 67 -3.19 -12.71 2.60
C TRP A 67 -3.73 -12.27 3.96
N LEU A 68 -4.40 -11.11 4.00
CA LEU A 68 -4.98 -10.58 5.23
C LEU A 68 -6.44 -10.99 5.42
N GLU A 69 -7.19 -11.21 4.34
CA GLU A 69 -8.58 -11.64 4.44
C GLU A 69 -8.72 -12.96 5.19
N SER A 70 -7.76 -13.87 5.04
CA SER A 70 -7.77 -15.16 5.75
C SER A 70 -7.77 -15.03 7.27
N VAL A 71 -7.36 -13.89 7.81
CA VAL A 71 -7.33 -13.59 9.24
C VAL A 71 -8.17 -12.37 9.60
N GLY A 72 -9.11 -11.98 8.73
CA GLY A 72 -10.04 -10.88 8.98
C GLY A 72 -9.43 -9.50 8.88
N GLY A 73 -8.27 -9.34 8.24
CA GLY A 73 -7.64 -8.04 8.05
C GLY A 73 -8.10 -7.34 6.79
N ASP A 74 -7.97 -6.02 6.77
CA ASP A 74 -8.25 -5.17 5.62
C ASP A 74 -6.95 -4.57 5.09
N LEU A 75 -6.81 -4.54 3.76
CA LEU A 75 -5.69 -3.91 3.06
C LEU A 75 -6.24 -2.79 2.19
N ASN A 76 -5.71 -1.59 2.35
CA ASN A 76 -6.18 -0.40 1.64
C ASN A 76 -5.04 0.51 1.25
N ALA A 77 -5.34 1.47 0.39
CA ALA A 77 -4.41 2.52 0.01
C ALA A 77 -5.17 3.78 -0.38
N TYR A 78 -4.49 4.91 -0.31
CA TYR A 78 -4.98 6.16 -0.87
C TYR A 78 -3.81 7.02 -1.35
N THR A 79 -4.11 7.90 -2.30
CA THR A 79 -3.15 8.86 -2.86
C THR A 79 -3.69 10.27 -2.68
N THR A 80 -2.86 11.16 -2.15
CA THR A 80 -3.15 12.58 -2.04
C THR A 80 -2.23 13.36 -2.99
N LYS A 81 -2.26 14.68 -2.92
CA LYS A 81 -1.35 15.52 -3.71
C LYS A 81 0.12 15.32 -3.33
N THR A 82 0.39 15.01 -2.08
CA THR A 82 1.75 14.94 -1.53
C THR A 82 2.20 13.55 -1.15
N ASP A 83 1.27 12.61 -0.90
CA ASP A 83 1.60 11.32 -0.32
C ASP A 83 0.79 10.19 -0.94
N THR A 84 1.37 9.00 -0.92
CA THR A 84 0.66 7.74 -1.17
C THR A 84 0.84 6.86 0.06
N VAL A 85 -0.26 6.31 0.57
CA VAL A 85 -0.25 5.50 1.79
C VAL A 85 -0.84 4.13 1.49
N TYR A 86 -0.09 3.09 1.86
CA TYR A 86 -0.53 1.69 1.83
C TYR A 86 -0.66 1.24 3.28
N TYR A 87 -1.84 0.80 3.69
CA TYR A 87 -2.06 0.47 5.09
C TYR A 87 -2.97 -0.74 5.27
N ALA A 88 -2.89 -1.33 6.45
CA ALA A 88 -3.70 -2.46 6.85
C ALA A 88 -4.27 -2.25 8.25
N ALA A 89 -5.46 -2.78 8.48
CA ALA A 89 -6.08 -2.90 9.80
C ALA A 89 -6.21 -4.37 10.12
N ILE A 90 -5.74 -4.80 11.28
CA ILE A 90 -5.68 -6.21 11.63
C ILE A 90 -5.64 -6.39 13.16
N LEU A 91 -6.03 -7.57 13.64
CA LEU A 91 -5.83 -7.92 15.05
C LEU A 91 -4.33 -7.93 15.37
N LYS A 92 -3.96 -7.43 16.54
CA LYS A 92 -2.55 -7.22 16.92
C LYS A 92 -1.69 -8.48 16.82
N ASP A 93 -2.28 -9.67 17.05
CA ASP A 93 -1.54 -10.92 16.97
C ASP A 93 -1.05 -11.26 15.57
N TYR A 94 -1.66 -10.65 14.55
CA TYR A 94 -1.31 -10.85 13.14
C TYR A 94 -0.51 -9.69 12.56
N LEU A 95 -0.05 -8.75 13.40
CA LEU A 95 0.72 -7.60 12.94
C LEU A 95 1.94 -7.97 12.09
N PRO A 96 2.76 -8.99 12.47
CA PRO A 96 3.88 -9.40 11.62
C PRO A 96 3.45 -9.82 10.21
N LYS A 97 2.28 -10.44 10.08
CA LYS A 97 1.73 -10.86 8.79
C LYS A 97 1.37 -9.64 7.91
N ALA A 98 0.79 -8.61 8.52
CA ALA A 98 0.46 -7.36 7.80
C ALA A 98 1.72 -6.60 7.38
N VAL A 99 2.72 -6.50 8.26
CA VAL A 99 3.98 -5.83 7.95
C VAL A 99 4.72 -6.56 6.81
N ASP A 100 4.74 -7.90 6.83
CA ASP A 100 5.35 -8.69 5.76
C ASP A 100 4.69 -8.41 4.41
N LEU A 101 3.37 -8.40 4.35
CA LEU A 101 2.64 -8.12 3.12
C LEU A 101 2.89 -6.70 2.61
N LEU A 102 2.76 -5.70 3.50
CA LEU A 102 2.95 -4.29 3.12
C LEU A 102 4.36 -4.05 2.61
N THR A 103 5.36 -4.61 3.27
CA THR A 103 6.75 -4.50 2.84
C THR A 103 6.93 -5.12 1.45
N ASP A 104 6.32 -6.28 1.22
CA ASP A 104 6.43 -6.97 -0.05
C ASP A 104 5.80 -6.16 -1.19
N ILE A 105 4.57 -5.66 -1.03
CA ILE A 105 3.91 -4.91 -2.09
C ILE A 105 4.54 -3.55 -2.36
N VAL A 106 5.07 -2.89 -1.33
CA VAL A 106 5.70 -1.57 -1.50
C VAL A 106 7.07 -1.69 -2.18
N PHE A 107 7.87 -2.69 -1.81
CA PHE A 107 9.26 -2.78 -2.28
C PHE A 107 9.50 -3.84 -3.36
N HIS A 108 8.57 -4.77 -3.55
CA HIS A 108 8.80 -5.92 -4.45
C HIS A 108 7.67 -6.16 -5.46
N SER A 109 6.80 -5.16 -5.68
CA SER A 109 5.77 -5.28 -6.72
C SER A 109 6.43 -5.44 -8.09
N THR A 110 5.93 -6.38 -8.87
CA THR A 110 6.47 -6.68 -10.21
C THR A 110 5.71 -5.97 -11.33
N TYR A 111 4.56 -5.36 -11.02
CA TYR A 111 3.72 -4.67 -12.00
C TYR A 111 3.47 -5.51 -13.26
N PRO A 112 2.83 -6.70 -13.14
CA PRO A 112 2.66 -7.58 -14.29
C PRO A 112 1.90 -6.92 -15.42
N GLN A 113 2.37 -7.07 -16.68
CA GLN A 113 1.78 -6.41 -17.83
C GLN A 113 0.30 -6.77 -18.01
N SER A 114 -0.05 -8.04 -17.79
CA SER A 114 -1.45 -8.49 -17.89
C SER A 114 -2.38 -7.77 -16.89
N GLU A 115 -1.87 -7.47 -15.69
CA GLU A 115 -2.64 -6.74 -14.68
C GLU A 115 -2.69 -5.26 -14.99
N ILE A 116 -1.61 -4.70 -15.55
CA ILE A 116 -1.58 -3.30 -16.01
C ILE A 116 -2.65 -3.10 -17.08
N ASP A 117 -2.76 -4.00 -18.04
CA ASP A 117 -3.73 -3.90 -19.13
C ASP A 117 -5.18 -3.91 -18.60
N LYS A 118 -5.46 -4.71 -17.57
CA LYS A 118 -6.77 -4.74 -16.92
C LYS A 118 -7.06 -3.44 -16.18
N GLU A 119 -6.07 -2.91 -15.45
CA GLU A 119 -6.25 -1.70 -14.65
C GLU A 119 -6.41 -0.44 -15.49
N VAL A 120 -5.86 -0.39 -16.70
CA VAL A 120 -6.09 0.73 -17.62
C VAL A 120 -7.58 0.94 -17.83
N GLU A 121 -8.35 -0.12 -18.08
CA GLU A 121 -9.80 -0.03 -18.27
C GLU A 121 -10.50 0.41 -16.99
N VAL A 122 -10.13 -0.14 -15.84
CA VAL A 122 -10.73 0.22 -14.55
C VAL A 122 -10.53 1.71 -14.24
N ILE A 123 -9.32 2.20 -14.42
CA ILE A 123 -8.99 3.60 -14.12
C ILE A 123 -9.65 4.56 -15.10
N CYS A 124 -9.73 4.19 -16.37
CA CYS A 124 -10.47 4.99 -17.36
C CYS A 124 -11.94 5.12 -16.96
N ASP A 125 -12.56 4.03 -16.49
CA ASP A 125 -13.95 4.06 -16.04
C ASP A 125 -14.10 4.96 -14.79
N GLU A 126 -13.17 4.91 -13.86
CA GLU A 126 -13.19 5.76 -12.66
C GLU A 126 -13.07 7.24 -13.00
N ILE A 127 -12.22 7.58 -13.98
CA ILE A 127 -12.02 8.97 -14.41
C ILE A 127 -13.26 9.50 -15.12
N GLU A 128 -13.94 8.66 -15.90
CA GLU A 128 -15.13 9.05 -16.66
C GLU A 128 -16.40 9.12 -15.79
N SER A 129 -16.40 8.47 -14.66
CA SER A 129 -17.52 8.52 -13.71
C SER A 129 -17.40 9.70 -12.70
#